data_384cdba265c40b745ad0fcad042f59c1
#
_entry.id   384cdba265c40b745ad0fcad042f59c1
#
_cell.length_a   1.000
_cell.length_b   1.000
_cell.length_c   1.000
_cell.angle_alpha   90.00
_cell.angle_beta   90.00
_cell.angle_gamma   90.00
#
_symmetry.space_group_name_H-M   'P 1'
#
loop_
_entity.id
_entity.type
_entity.pdbx_description
1 polymer ?
#
loop_
_entity_poly.entity_id
_entity_poly.type
_entity_poly.pdbx_seq_one_letter_code
_entity_poly.pdbx_strand_id
1 'polypeptide(L)'
;MATTDIDICARALVMIGAQPISSFSDGSTEALVASNVYTDVTEASLTRHRWRFATTQSTLSLLSSAPTGRYSYAYQMPTSPEVLQIITVTVNDYVIPYGRYKDFIYVNDYGSTSTLVMDYIYKVGEAYFPPHFRLALEYELASVFAGSVARDSAMIKQFKELSERQFLVAKNIDSQETTTKVLDTNRFISLRRSTRTDA
;
A
#
# COMPACT_ATOMS: atom_id res chain seq x y z
N MET A 1 -2.37 -6.54 -22.85
CA MET A 1 -1.11 -5.76 -22.84
C MET A 1 -0.82 -5.39 -21.41
N ALA A 2 0.44 -5.47 -20.98
CA ALA A 2 0.84 -4.95 -19.68
C ALA A 2 0.64 -3.43 -19.68
N THR A 3 0.01 -2.89 -18.65
CA THR A 3 -0.19 -1.44 -18.50
C THR A 3 1.10 -0.86 -17.94
N THR A 4 1.58 0.22 -18.55
CA THR A 4 2.77 0.94 -18.11
C THR A 4 2.39 2.23 -17.36
N ASP A 5 3.34 2.83 -16.68
CA ASP A 5 3.24 4.15 -16.06
C ASP A 5 2.83 5.23 -17.08
N ILE A 6 3.42 5.19 -18.27
CA ILE A 6 3.08 6.08 -19.39
C ILE A 6 1.63 5.91 -19.82
N ASP A 7 1.15 4.66 -19.93
CA ASP A 7 -0.26 4.40 -20.30
C ASP A 7 -1.25 4.98 -19.28
N ILE A 8 -0.94 4.87 -17.99
CA ILE A 8 -1.77 5.42 -16.90
C ILE A 8 -1.79 6.95 -16.98
N CYS A 9 -0.61 7.58 -17.15
CA CYS A 9 -0.51 9.03 -17.31
C CYS A 9 -1.21 9.53 -18.57
N ALA A 10 -1.02 8.84 -19.71
CA ALA A 10 -1.66 9.20 -20.96
C ALA A 10 -3.21 9.18 -20.85
N ARG A 11 -3.78 8.15 -20.21
CA ARG A 11 -5.23 8.08 -19.95
C ARG A 11 -5.72 9.20 -19.05
N ALA A 12 -4.98 9.49 -17.97
CA ALA A 12 -5.33 10.59 -17.08
C ALA A 12 -5.30 11.96 -17.78
N LEU A 13 -4.34 12.18 -18.68
CA LEU A 13 -4.26 13.39 -19.51
C LEU A 13 -5.43 13.50 -20.48
N VAL A 14 -5.80 12.40 -21.15
CA VAL A 14 -6.97 12.37 -22.05
C VAL A 14 -8.26 12.71 -21.30
N MET A 15 -8.41 12.29 -20.04
CA MET A 15 -9.60 12.60 -19.22
C MET A 15 -9.79 14.11 -19.00
N ILE A 16 -8.71 14.88 -18.96
CA ILE A 16 -8.76 16.34 -18.82
C ILE A 16 -8.76 17.08 -20.16
N GLY A 17 -8.76 16.35 -21.29
CA GLY A 17 -8.71 16.92 -22.63
C GLY A 17 -7.32 17.39 -23.06
N ALA A 18 -6.26 17.00 -22.35
CA ALA A 18 -4.87 17.29 -22.73
C ALA A 18 -4.31 16.25 -23.71
N GLN A 19 -3.18 16.54 -24.32
CA GLN A 19 -2.51 15.60 -25.24
C GLN A 19 -1.90 14.43 -24.45
N PRO A 20 -2.12 13.18 -24.90
CA PRO A 20 -1.45 12.03 -24.28
C PRO A 20 0.05 12.06 -24.56
N ILE A 21 0.83 11.60 -23.59
CA ILE A 21 2.27 11.43 -23.73
C ILE A 21 2.60 10.04 -24.24
N SER A 22 3.70 9.93 -24.99
CA SER A 22 4.26 8.64 -25.44
C SER A 22 5.55 8.27 -24.69
N SER A 23 6.16 9.24 -24.02
CA SER A 23 7.33 9.07 -23.17
C SER A 23 7.40 10.21 -22.16
N PHE A 24 7.99 9.96 -20.99
CA PHE A 24 8.32 11.04 -20.03
C PHE A 24 9.40 12.01 -20.56
N SER A 25 10.07 11.65 -21.63
CA SER A 25 11.09 12.47 -22.30
C SER A 25 10.60 13.20 -23.55
N ASP A 26 9.28 13.31 -23.76
CA ASP A 26 8.69 13.96 -24.97
C ASP A 26 9.01 15.46 -25.08
N GLY A 27 9.52 16.08 -24.02
CA GLY A 27 9.78 17.52 -23.99
C GLY A 27 8.52 18.38 -23.87
N SER A 28 7.33 17.79 -23.77
CA SER A 28 6.08 18.49 -23.52
C SER A 28 5.92 18.88 -22.05
N THR A 29 5.10 19.90 -21.78
CA THR A 29 4.76 20.29 -20.41
C THR A 29 4.06 19.16 -19.67
N GLU A 30 3.20 18.41 -20.36
CA GLU A 30 2.47 17.25 -19.86
C GLU A 30 3.43 16.15 -19.41
N ALA A 31 4.44 15.83 -20.21
CA ALA A 31 5.46 14.84 -19.87
C ALA A 31 6.30 15.26 -18.66
N LEU A 32 6.69 16.54 -18.60
CA LEU A 32 7.42 17.09 -17.46
C LEU A 32 6.61 17.00 -16.15
N VAL A 33 5.34 17.35 -16.18
CA VAL A 33 4.47 17.25 -15.00
C VAL A 33 4.27 15.79 -14.62
N ALA A 34 3.99 14.92 -15.58
CA ALA A 34 3.76 13.50 -15.33
C ALA A 34 5.00 12.84 -14.71
N SER A 35 6.20 13.09 -15.23
CA SER A 35 7.44 12.51 -14.70
C SER A 35 7.75 12.94 -13.27
N ASN A 36 7.38 14.16 -12.87
CA ASN A 36 7.63 14.66 -11.53
C ASN A 36 6.61 14.19 -10.49
N VAL A 37 5.37 13.86 -10.91
CA VAL A 37 4.25 13.64 -9.98
C VAL A 37 3.85 12.18 -9.89
N TYR A 38 4.08 11.39 -10.94
CA TYR A 38 3.59 10.02 -11.04
C TYR A 38 4.00 9.13 -9.86
N THR A 39 5.29 9.11 -9.54
CA THR A 39 5.83 8.27 -8.47
C THR A 39 5.19 8.61 -7.12
N ASP A 40 5.15 9.90 -6.77
CA ASP A 40 4.63 10.35 -5.47
C ASP A 40 3.14 10.03 -5.31
N VAL A 41 2.33 10.26 -6.35
CA VAL A 41 0.89 9.97 -6.35
C VAL A 41 0.64 8.47 -6.27
N THR A 42 1.44 7.67 -6.98
CA THR A 42 1.31 6.21 -6.97
C THR A 42 1.66 5.64 -5.60
N GLU A 43 2.77 6.03 -5.00
CA GLU A 43 3.18 5.58 -3.67
C GLU A 43 2.21 6.02 -2.58
N ALA A 44 1.72 7.26 -2.64
CA ALA A 44 0.67 7.74 -1.76
C ALA A 44 -0.63 6.93 -1.91
N SER A 45 -1.00 6.55 -3.12
CA SER A 45 -2.19 5.72 -3.40
C SER A 45 -2.03 4.29 -2.90
N LEU A 46 -0.83 3.70 -3.02
CA LEU A 46 -0.51 2.37 -2.50
C LEU A 46 -0.56 2.34 -0.96
N THR A 47 -0.14 3.40 -0.28
CA THR A 47 -0.16 3.46 1.18
C THR A 47 -1.52 3.85 1.78
N ARG A 48 -2.51 4.26 0.97
CA ARG A 48 -3.87 4.61 1.42
C ARG A 48 -4.66 3.46 2.04
N HIS A 49 -4.31 2.23 1.67
CA HIS A 49 -4.98 1.02 2.12
C HIS A 49 -4.00 -0.16 2.09
N ARG A 50 -4.31 -1.19 2.86
CA ARG A 50 -3.56 -2.46 2.81
C ARG A 50 -4.02 -3.29 1.62
N TRP A 51 -3.64 -2.83 0.42
CA TRP A 51 -3.99 -3.53 -0.82
C TRP A 51 -3.36 -4.91 -0.83
N ARG A 52 -4.15 -5.94 -1.14
CA ARG A 52 -3.66 -7.32 -1.17
C ARG A 52 -2.59 -7.52 -2.21
N PHE A 53 -2.77 -6.93 -3.39
CA PHE A 53 -1.79 -7.02 -4.48
C PHE A 53 -0.47 -6.29 -4.17
N ALA A 54 -0.45 -5.38 -3.21
CA ALA A 54 0.73 -4.60 -2.80
C ALA A 54 1.24 -4.97 -1.40
N THR A 55 0.70 -6.03 -0.78
CA THR A 55 1.13 -6.51 0.55
C THR A 55 1.93 -7.80 0.40
N THR A 56 3.04 -7.88 1.12
CA THR A 56 3.88 -9.08 1.16
C THR A 56 4.50 -9.28 2.54
N GLN A 57 5.12 -10.43 2.73
CA GLN A 57 5.82 -10.83 3.95
C GLN A 57 7.30 -11.09 3.67
N SER A 58 8.14 -10.78 4.64
CA SER A 58 9.55 -11.12 4.58
C SER A 58 10.10 -11.43 5.98
N THR A 59 10.95 -12.43 6.03
CA THR A 59 11.76 -12.71 7.23
C THR A 59 12.88 -11.70 7.33
N LEU A 60 13.07 -11.15 8.53
CA LEU A 60 14.10 -10.15 8.80
C LEU A 60 15.40 -10.82 9.23
N SER A 61 16.52 -10.29 8.78
CA SER A 61 17.86 -10.74 9.16
C SER A 61 18.40 -9.95 10.35
N LEU A 62 18.81 -10.67 11.41
CA LEU A 62 19.43 -10.07 12.58
C LEU A 62 20.82 -9.51 12.22
N LEU A 63 21.09 -8.30 12.66
CA LEU A 63 22.42 -7.69 12.54
C LEU A 63 23.41 -8.34 13.53
N SER A 64 24.62 -8.57 13.07
CA SER A 64 25.70 -9.16 13.89
C SER A 64 26.17 -8.23 15.01
N SER A 65 26.05 -6.92 14.85
CA SER A 65 26.40 -5.91 15.85
C SER A 65 25.17 -5.46 16.63
N ALA A 66 25.25 -5.48 17.95
CA ALA A 66 24.21 -4.92 18.80
C ALA A 66 24.05 -3.41 18.56
N PRO A 67 22.83 -2.87 18.58
CA PRO A 67 22.59 -1.45 18.46
C PRO A 67 23.18 -0.70 19.69
N THR A 68 23.65 0.52 19.46
CA THR A 68 24.24 1.37 20.52
C THR A 68 23.20 2.14 21.34
N GLY A 69 21.90 1.98 21.01
CA GLY A 69 20.81 2.69 21.66
C GLY A 69 20.09 1.88 22.75
N ARG A 70 18.84 2.23 22.98
CA ARG A 70 17.97 1.62 24.01
C ARG A 70 17.42 0.22 23.64
N TYR A 71 17.71 -0.25 22.44
CA TYR A 71 17.23 -1.55 21.96
C TYR A 71 18.33 -2.59 22.01
N SER A 72 17.97 -3.83 22.26
CA SER A 72 18.92 -4.94 22.38
C SER A 72 19.27 -5.56 21.03
N TYR A 73 18.36 -5.54 20.08
CA TYR A 73 18.54 -6.19 18.78
C TYR A 73 18.09 -5.27 17.64
N ALA A 74 18.76 -5.38 16.50
CA ALA A 74 18.42 -4.70 15.28
C ALA A 74 18.34 -5.68 14.11
N TYR A 75 17.33 -5.51 13.26
CA TYR A 75 17.08 -6.34 12.09
C TYR A 75 17.08 -5.49 10.85
N GLN A 76 17.69 -5.99 9.76
CA GLN A 76 17.68 -5.34 8.47
C GLN A 76 16.33 -5.50 7.80
N MET A 77 15.73 -4.41 7.32
CA MET A 77 14.57 -4.46 6.45
C MET A 77 14.96 -4.93 5.05
N PRO A 78 14.02 -5.55 4.29
CA PRO A 78 14.26 -5.88 2.90
C PRO A 78 14.57 -4.63 2.08
N THR A 79 15.57 -4.72 1.23
CA THR A 79 15.91 -3.66 0.26
C THR A 79 15.21 -3.84 -1.08
N SER A 80 14.78 -5.06 -1.37
CA SER A 80 14.01 -5.41 -2.56
C SER A 80 12.98 -6.49 -2.19
N PRO A 81 11.69 -6.25 -2.47
CA PRO A 81 11.12 -5.01 -3.01
C PRO A 81 11.16 -3.84 -2.01
N GLU A 82 11.12 -2.60 -2.53
CA GLU A 82 11.13 -1.38 -1.72
C GLU A 82 9.95 -1.32 -0.76
N VAL A 83 10.23 -1.09 0.53
CA VAL A 83 9.22 -1.03 1.61
C VAL A 83 8.63 0.36 1.69
N LEU A 84 7.37 0.52 1.30
CA LEU A 84 6.64 1.79 1.44
C LEU A 84 6.10 1.97 2.86
N GLN A 85 5.46 0.95 3.42
CA GLN A 85 4.86 1.02 4.76
C GLN A 85 4.91 -0.34 5.46
N ILE A 86 5.30 -0.34 6.72
CA ILE A 86 5.23 -1.52 7.58
C ILE A 86 3.81 -1.67 8.10
N ILE A 87 3.25 -2.87 8.02
CA ILE A 87 1.94 -3.21 8.56
C ILE A 87 2.08 -3.75 9.97
N THR A 88 2.88 -4.80 10.13
CA THR A 88 3.13 -5.44 11.42
C THR A 88 4.45 -6.19 11.41
N VAL A 89 4.97 -6.44 12.61
CA VAL A 89 6.12 -7.34 12.84
C VAL A 89 5.66 -8.41 13.81
N THR A 90 5.93 -9.66 13.47
CA THR A 90 5.49 -10.82 14.25
C THR A 90 6.63 -11.77 14.54
N VAL A 91 6.49 -12.52 15.64
CA VAL A 91 7.32 -13.68 16.00
C VAL A 91 6.37 -14.82 16.35
N ASN A 92 6.48 -15.95 15.68
CA ASN A 92 5.57 -17.09 15.86
C ASN A 92 4.09 -16.69 15.83
N ASP A 93 3.71 -15.85 14.87
CA ASP A 93 2.36 -15.28 14.66
C ASP A 93 1.87 -14.30 15.75
N TYR A 94 2.71 -13.97 16.73
CA TYR A 94 2.38 -12.93 17.73
C TYR A 94 2.95 -11.59 17.32
N VAL A 95 2.10 -10.55 17.33
CA VAL A 95 2.51 -9.17 17.05
C VAL A 95 3.40 -8.67 18.18
N ILE A 96 4.54 -8.10 17.83
CA ILE A 96 5.51 -7.57 18.79
C ILE A 96 5.69 -6.05 18.66
N PRO A 97 5.99 -5.34 19.74
CA PRO A 97 6.35 -3.93 19.68
C PRO A 97 7.74 -3.77 19.06
N TYR A 98 7.87 -2.81 18.18
CA TYR A 98 9.14 -2.49 17.50
C TYR A 98 9.36 -0.99 17.35
N GLY A 99 10.62 -0.59 17.14
CA GLY A 99 10.98 0.75 16.69
C GLY A 99 11.54 0.70 15.27
N ARG A 100 11.12 1.62 14.40
CA ARG A 100 11.72 1.80 13.07
C ARG A 100 12.66 2.99 13.07
N TYR A 101 13.91 2.78 12.70
CA TYR A 101 14.89 3.85 12.47
C TYR A 101 15.64 3.54 11.17
N LYS A 102 15.53 4.41 10.20
CA LYS A 102 16.06 4.22 8.84
C LYS A 102 15.57 2.90 8.24
N ASP A 103 16.48 2.03 7.85
CA ASP A 103 16.23 0.74 7.21
C ASP A 103 16.30 -0.44 8.19
N PHE A 104 16.17 -0.15 9.49
CA PHE A 104 16.27 -1.15 10.55
C PHE A 104 15.02 -1.19 11.43
N ILE A 105 14.71 -2.41 11.86
CA ILE A 105 13.70 -2.70 12.88
C ILE A 105 14.44 -3.04 14.18
N TYR A 106 14.07 -2.36 15.25
CA TYR A 106 14.66 -2.50 16.57
C TYR A 106 13.69 -3.13 17.55
N VAL A 107 14.15 -4.12 18.31
CA VAL A 107 13.37 -4.82 19.33
C VAL A 107 14.22 -5.06 20.57
N ASN A 108 13.60 -5.23 21.74
CA ASN A 108 14.30 -5.52 22.99
C ASN A 108 14.36 -7.01 23.32
N ASP A 109 13.30 -7.73 22.99
CA ASP A 109 13.18 -9.16 23.18
C ASP A 109 13.43 -9.86 21.84
N TYR A 110 13.53 -11.14 21.74
CA TYR A 110 13.64 -11.85 20.45
C TYR A 110 14.98 -11.66 19.72
N GLY A 111 16.03 -12.28 20.28
CA GLY A 111 17.37 -12.33 19.67
C GLY A 111 17.52 -13.44 18.62
N SER A 112 18.73 -13.97 18.51
CA SER A 112 19.17 -14.92 17.48
C SER A 112 18.37 -16.21 17.36
N THR A 113 17.58 -16.57 18.36
CA THR A 113 16.72 -17.78 18.37
C THR A 113 15.33 -17.56 17.79
N SER A 114 14.97 -16.31 17.50
CA SER A 114 13.62 -15.93 17.04
C SER A 114 13.66 -15.45 15.61
N THR A 115 12.72 -15.93 14.80
CA THR A 115 12.50 -15.48 13.43
C THR A 115 11.48 -14.36 13.43
N LEU A 116 11.89 -13.16 13.07
CA LEU A 116 10.99 -12.03 12.88
C LEU A 116 10.45 -12.04 11.46
N VAL A 117 9.13 -11.94 11.34
CA VAL A 117 8.43 -11.79 10.06
C VAL A 117 7.79 -10.42 10.02
N MET A 118 8.01 -9.69 8.95
CA MET A 118 7.44 -8.37 8.71
C MET A 118 6.44 -8.42 7.56
N ASP A 119 5.22 -7.96 7.83
CA ASP A 119 4.21 -7.68 6.80
C ASP A 119 4.31 -6.22 6.40
N TYR A 120 4.36 -5.96 5.12
CA TYR A 120 4.55 -4.60 4.62
C TYR A 120 3.92 -4.37 3.26
N ILE A 121 3.65 -3.09 2.96
CA ILE A 121 3.27 -2.61 1.64
C ILE A 121 4.55 -2.31 0.88
N TYR A 122 4.65 -2.84 -0.34
CA TYR A 122 5.81 -2.63 -1.19
C TYR A 122 5.44 -1.90 -2.48
N LYS A 123 6.44 -1.32 -3.12
CA LYS A 123 6.29 -0.72 -4.44
C LYS A 123 6.14 -1.82 -5.49
N VAL A 124 4.90 -2.04 -5.91
CA VAL A 124 4.54 -3.03 -6.92
C VAL A 124 4.51 -2.39 -8.30
N GLY A 125 4.95 -3.14 -9.32
CA GLY A 125 4.94 -2.65 -10.70
C GLY A 125 3.52 -2.52 -11.28
N GLU A 126 3.34 -1.60 -12.21
CA GLU A 126 2.04 -1.18 -12.80
C GLU A 126 1.30 -2.32 -13.49
N ALA A 127 2.04 -3.29 -14.03
CA ALA A 127 1.47 -4.50 -14.65
C ALA A 127 0.60 -5.32 -13.70
N TYR A 128 0.82 -5.21 -12.40
CA TYR A 128 0.10 -5.93 -11.35
C TYR A 128 -1.04 -5.12 -10.74
N PHE A 129 -1.27 -3.88 -11.18
CA PHE A 129 -2.37 -3.08 -10.66
C PHE A 129 -3.72 -3.65 -11.11
N PRO A 130 -4.61 -4.02 -10.17
CA PRO A 130 -5.96 -4.43 -10.51
C PRO A 130 -6.74 -3.29 -11.21
N PRO A 131 -7.70 -3.61 -12.07
CA PRO A 131 -8.46 -2.61 -12.82
C PRO A 131 -9.14 -1.54 -11.96
N HIS A 132 -9.68 -1.94 -10.80
CA HIS A 132 -10.35 -1.04 -9.87
C HIS A 132 -9.39 -0.05 -9.19
N PHE A 133 -8.16 -0.47 -8.88
CA PHE A 133 -7.11 0.40 -8.34
C PHE A 133 -6.58 1.34 -9.43
N ARG A 134 -6.31 0.80 -10.62
CA ARG A 134 -5.80 1.59 -11.75
C ARG A 134 -6.73 2.74 -12.13
N LEU A 135 -8.04 2.49 -12.22
CA LEU A 135 -9.00 3.54 -12.51
C LEU A 135 -9.05 4.62 -11.41
N ALA A 136 -8.91 4.23 -10.14
CA ALA A 136 -8.83 5.19 -9.05
C ALA A 136 -7.57 6.06 -9.12
N LEU A 137 -6.44 5.46 -9.49
CA LEU A 137 -5.17 6.16 -9.70
C LEU A 137 -5.22 7.10 -10.91
N GLU A 138 -5.85 6.68 -12.02
CA GLU A 138 -6.06 7.52 -13.21
C GLU A 138 -6.87 8.78 -12.86
N TYR A 139 -7.94 8.67 -12.05
CA TYR A 139 -8.68 9.84 -11.57
C TYR A 139 -7.89 10.73 -10.61
N GLU A 140 -7.08 10.15 -9.74
CA GLU A 140 -6.22 10.91 -8.82
C GLU A 140 -5.18 11.72 -9.62
N LEU A 141 -4.53 11.11 -10.60
CA LEU A 141 -3.60 11.79 -11.51
C LEU A 141 -4.32 12.85 -12.34
N ALA A 142 -5.51 12.56 -12.87
CA ALA A 142 -6.32 13.54 -13.62
C ALA A 142 -6.63 14.78 -12.77
N SER A 143 -6.88 14.62 -11.45
CA SER A 143 -7.09 15.77 -10.56
C SER A 143 -5.85 16.65 -10.41
N VAL A 144 -4.66 16.04 -10.37
CA VAL A 144 -3.37 16.76 -10.31
C VAL A 144 -3.06 17.45 -11.64
N PHE A 145 -3.28 16.74 -12.76
CA PHE A 145 -3.06 17.29 -14.10
C PHE A 145 -4.05 18.41 -14.44
N ALA A 146 -5.30 18.32 -13.95
CA ALA A 146 -6.28 19.42 -14.10
C ALA A 146 -5.75 20.73 -13.49
N GLY A 147 -4.99 20.65 -12.39
CA GLY A 147 -4.38 21.82 -11.76
C GLY A 147 -3.15 22.35 -12.49
N SER A 148 -2.25 21.45 -12.89
CA SER A 148 -0.94 21.81 -13.43
C SER A 148 -0.97 22.08 -14.94
N VAL A 149 -1.78 21.33 -15.71
CA VAL A 149 -1.85 21.41 -17.17
C VAL A 149 -3.07 22.23 -17.61
N ALA A 150 -4.30 21.82 -17.20
CA ALA A 150 -5.52 22.50 -17.62
C ALA A 150 -5.79 23.81 -16.85
N ARG A 151 -5.23 23.97 -15.65
CA ARG A 151 -5.42 25.14 -14.75
C ARG A 151 -6.90 25.41 -14.43
N ASP A 152 -7.70 24.35 -14.33
CA ASP A 152 -9.13 24.40 -14.08
C ASP A 152 -9.46 23.89 -12.67
N SER A 153 -9.87 24.80 -11.79
CA SER A 153 -10.22 24.48 -10.41
C SER A 153 -11.52 23.68 -10.25
N ALA A 154 -12.43 23.75 -11.21
CA ALA A 154 -13.66 22.95 -11.20
C ALA A 154 -13.33 21.49 -11.55
N MET A 155 -12.49 21.26 -12.55
CA MET A 155 -12.02 19.93 -12.93
C MET A 155 -11.21 19.26 -11.78
N ILE A 156 -10.38 20.03 -11.07
CA ILE A 156 -9.65 19.50 -9.89
C ILE A 156 -10.63 18.90 -8.88
N LYS A 157 -11.65 19.63 -8.50
CA LYS A 157 -12.65 19.18 -7.52
C LYS A 157 -13.40 17.96 -8.03
N GLN A 158 -13.86 18.00 -9.28
CA GLN A 158 -14.61 16.91 -9.91
C GLN A 158 -13.79 15.61 -9.94
N PHE A 159 -12.56 15.64 -10.45
CA PHE A 159 -11.72 14.44 -10.51
C PHE A 159 -11.27 13.97 -9.14
N LYS A 160 -11.08 14.88 -8.18
CA LYS A 160 -10.78 14.49 -6.79
C LYS A 160 -11.94 13.73 -6.16
N GLU A 161 -13.17 14.19 -6.32
CA GLU A 161 -14.36 13.48 -5.84
C GLU A 161 -14.54 12.12 -6.52
N LEU A 162 -14.31 12.05 -7.84
CA LEU A 162 -14.36 10.78 -8.58
C LEU A 162 -13.29 9.79 -8.08
N SER A 163 -12.08 10.27 -7.87
CA SER A 163 -10.98 9.47 -7.33
C SER A 163 -11.33 8.91 -5.93
N GLU A 164 -11.81 9.74 -5.01
CA GLU A 164 -12.19 9.30 -3.67
C GLU A 164 -13.29 8.23 -3.69
N ARG A 165 -14.34 8.43 -4.51
CA ARG A 165 -15.41 7.44 -4.71
C ARG A 165 -14.85 6.14 -5.27
N GLN A 166 -13.99 6.23 -6.30
CA GLN A 166 -13.41 5.05 -6.92
C GLN A 166 -12.47 4.30 -5.97
N PHE A 167 -11.69 5.00 -5.13
CA PHE A 167 -10.90 4.36 -4.09
C PHE A 167 -11.77 3.63 -3.05
N LEU A 168 -12.93 4.16 -2.69
CA LEU A 168 -13.87 3.45 -1.81
C LEU A 168 -14.38 2.15 -2.47
N VAL A 169 -14.75 2.21 -3.74
CA VAL A 169 -15.15 1.01 -4.50
C VAL A 169 -14.00 0.01 -4.58
N ALA A 170 -12.80 0.48 -4.90
CA ALA A 170 -11.61 -0.34 -5.00
C ALA A 170 -11.30 -1.07 -3.66
N LYS A 171 -11.37 -0.37 -2.53
CA LYS A 171 -11.21 -0.96 -1.20
C LYS A 171 -12.24 -2.04 -0.89
N ASN A 172 -13.48 -1.82 -1.28
CA ASN A 172 -14.55 -2.81 -1.10
C ASN A 172 -14.29 -4.08 -1.91
N ILE A 173 -13.85 -3.95 -3.16
CA ILE A 173 -13.51 -5.07 -4.02
C ILE A 173 -12.31 -5.84 -3.46
N ASP A 174 -11.23 -5.14 -3.12
CA ASP A 174 -10.03 -5.74 -2.53
C ASP A 174 -10.34 -6.49 -1.22
N SER A 175 -11.26 -5.96 -0.41
CA SER A 175 -11.70 -6.61 0.84
C SER A 175 -12.49 -7.89 0.59
N GLN A 176 -13.20 -8.01 -0.53
CA GLN A 176 -13.99 -9.19 -0.90
C GLN A 176 -13.12 -10.36 -1.37
N GLU A 177 -11.88 -10.14 -1.74
CA GLU A 177 -10.92 -11.20 -2.10
C GLU A 177 -10.49 -12.04 -0.89
N THR A 178 -10.94 -11.70 0.34
CA THR A 178 -10.69 -12.51 1.54
C THR A 178 -11.69 -13.63 1.65
N THR A 179 -11.20 -14.83 1.97
CA THR A 179 -12.07 -15.91 2.41
C THR A 179 -12.92 -15.44 3.58
N THR A 180 -14.24 -15.51 3.44
CA THR A 180 -15.18 -15.18 4.52
C THR A 180 -14.88 -16.08 5.71
N LYS A 181 -14.33 -15.52 6.80
CA LYS A 181 -14.20 -16.26 8.05
C LYS A 181 -15.60 -16.49 8.62
N VAL A 182 -16.04 -17.74 8.59
CA VAL A 182 -17.25 -18.12 9.30
C VAL A 182 -17.01 -17.88 10.79
N LEU A 183 -17.80 -17.00 11.39
CA LEU A 183 -17.77 -16.83 12.84
C LEU A 183 -18.19 -18.15 13.48
N ASP A 184 -17.24 -18.85 14.10
CA ASP A 184 -17.56 -20.05 14.86
C ASP A 184 -18.31 -19.65 16.14
N THR A 185 -19.64 -19.65 16.02
CA THR A 185 -20.54 -19.34 17.14
C THR A 185 -20.59 -20.46 18.17
N ASN A 186 -19.98 -21.62 17.91
CA ASN A 186 -19.97 -22.77 18.82
C ASN A 186 -19.35 -22.43 20.17
N ARG A 187 -18.35 -21.53 20.20
CA ARG A 187 -17.71 -21.11 21.44
C ARG A 187 -18.66 -20.34 22.38
N PHE A 188 -19.53 -19.50 21.82
CA PHE A 188 -20.55 -18.78 22.61
C PHE A 188 -21.69 -19.69 23.05
N ILE A 189 -22.06 -20.67 22.21
CA ILE A 189 -23.09 -21.66 22.52
C ILE A 189 -22.60 -22.63 23.61
N SER A 190 -21.34 -23.06 23.55
CA SER A 190 -20.74 -23.94 24.57
C SER A 190 -20.63 -23.26 25.94
N LEU A 191 -20.21 -21.98 25.97
CA LEU A 191 -20.17 -21.19 27.20
C LEU A 191 -21.57 -21.02 27.82
N ARG A 192 -22.63 -20.83 27.02
CA ARG A 192 -24.00 -20.70 27.50
C ARG A 192 -24.58 -22.01 27.98
N ARG A 193 -24.09 -23.15 27.49
CA ARG A 193 -24.48 -24.48 27.99
C ARG A 193 -23.78 -24.85 29.27
N SER A 194 -22.52 -24.48 29.47
CA SER A 194 -21.75 -24.77 30.68
C SER A 194 -22.30 -24.03 31.92
N THR A 195 -22.82 -22.79 31.75
CA THR A 195 -23.45 -22.03 32.85
C THR A 195 -24.85 -22.53 33.28
N ARG A 196 -25.45 -23.47 32.52
CA ARG A 196 -26.80 -23.98 32.82
C ARG A 196 -26.80 -25.31 33.56
N THR A 197 -25.65 -25.91 33.82
CA THR A 197 -25.50 -27.22 34.43
C THR A 197 -25.27 -27.16 35.97
N ASP A 198 -25.13 -25.96 36.54
CA ASP A 198 -24.87 -25.72 37.97
C ASP A 198 -26.09 -25.09 38.70
N ALA A 199 -27.32 -25.44 38.30
CA ALA A 199 -28.55 -25.04 38.99
C ALA A 199 -29.42 -26.27 39.31
#